data_3524c2908e663049bfcfdf8c3c55f818
#
_entry.id   3524c2908e663049bfcfdf8c3c55f818
#
_cell.length_a   1.000
_cell.length_b   1.000
_cell.length_c   1.000
_cell.angle_alpha   90.00
_cell.angle_beta   90.00
_cell.angle_gamma   90.00
#
_symmetry.space_group_name_H-M   'P 1'
#
loop_
_entity.id
_entity.type
_entity.pdbx_description
1 polymer ?
#
loop_
_entity_poly.entity_id
_entity_poly.type
_entity_poly.pdbx_seq_one_letter_code
_entity_poly.pdbx_strand_id
1 'polypeptide(L)'
;FQAEDEIAAICSAIGASYAGSLGVTSSSGPGIALKGEAMGLAIMTELPLVIVNSQRGGPSTGLPTKTEQSDLYQAVYGRNGDAPMPVISARSPGDAFECAIEAVRIAVQYMTPVILLTDGYIANAAEPWAVPDLTTYEAFPVEFLTEVPEGGFKPYGRDENLKRPWVKPGTPGLLHR
;
A
#
# COMPACT_ATOMS: atom_id res chain seq x y z
N PHE A 1 12.94 7.49 -5.51
CA PHE A 1 13.45 6.59 -6.55
C PHE A 1 12.54 6.59 -7.76
N GLN A 2 13.09 6.76 -8.96
CA GLN A 2 12.36 6.68 -10.21
C GLN A 2 12.62 5.31 -10.84
N ALA A 3 11.54 4.56 -11.06
CA ALA A 3 11.60 3.26 -11.72
C ALA A 3 11.38 3.41 -13.23
N GLU A 4 11.86 2.45 -13.99
CA GLU A 4 11.73 2.41 -15.45
C GLU A 4 10.28 2.22 -15.90
N ASP A 5 9.54 1.38 -15.16
CA ASP A 5 8.14 1.09 -15.43
C ASP A 5 7.36 0.78 -14.14
N GLU A 6 6.07 0.52 -14.27
CA GLU A 6 5.18 0.27 -13.15
C GLU A 6 5.47 -1.04 -12.43
N ILE A 7 5.97 -2.06 -13.11
CA ILE A 7 6.35 -3.34 -12.50
C ILE A 7 7.60 -3.14 -11.64
N ALA A 8 8.62 -2.47 -12.18
CA ALA A 8 9.82 -2.13 -11.43
C ALA A 8 9.51 -1.24 -10.22
N ALA A 9 8.56 -0.29 -10.36
CA ALA A 9 8.14 0.60 -9.29
C ALA A 9 7.56 -0.16 -8.10
N ILE A 10 6.59 -1.06 -8.34
CA ILE A 10 5.99 -1.81 -7.25
C ILE A 10 6.95 -2.85 -6.66
N CYS A 11 7.78 -3.50 -7.47
CA CYS A 11 8.79 -4.44 -6.97
C CYS A 11 9.83 -3.74 -6.08
N SER A 12 10.23 -2.52 -6.43
CA SER A 12 11.11 -1.70 -5.59
C SER A 12 10.44 -1.33 -4.26
N ALA A 13 9.16 -0.97 -4.28
CA ALA A 13 8.40 -0.68 -3.07
C ALA A 13 8.23 -1.92 -2.17
N ILE A 14 7.99 -3.11 -2.76
CA ILE A 14 7.98 -4.39 -2.04
C ILE A 14 9.33 -4.67 -1.40
N GLY A 15 10.42 -4.46 -2.14
CA GLY A 15 11.79 -4.63 -1.62
C GLY A 15 12.07 -3.69 -0.44
N ALA A 16 11.64 -2.43 -0.52
CA ALA A 16 11.75 -1.48 0.58
C ALA A 16 10.96 -1.94 1.81
N SER A 17 9.73 -2.43 1.61
CA SER A 17 8.90 -2.98 2.69
C SER A 17 9.52 -4.23 3.31
N TYR A 18 10.03 -5.14 2.50
CA TYR A 18 10.77 -6.30 2.99
C TYR A 18 11.99 -5.92 3.84
N ALA A 19 12.68 -4.84 3.46
CA ALA A 19 13.84 -4.31 4.20
C ALA A 19 13.46 -3.50 5.47
N GLY A 20 12.18 -3.37 5.80
CA GLY A 20 11.71 -2.68 7.01
C GLY A 20 11.45 -1.18 6.81
N SER A 21 11.14 -0.75 5.60
CA SER A 21 10.68 0.61 5.30
C SER A 21 9.29 0.56 4.66
N LEU A 22 8.46 1.57 4.86
CA LEU A 22 7.19 1.62 4.18
C LEU A 22 7.40 1.79 2.67
N GLY A 23 6.89 0.83 1.89
CA GLY A 23 6.83 0.93 0.44
C GLY A 23 5.60 1.73 0.00
N VAL A 24 5.81 2.71 -0.88
CA VAL A 24 4.72 3.47 -1.50
C VAL A 24 4.96 3.56 -3.00
N THR A 25 3.93 3.32 -3.79
CA THR A 25 3.96 3.50 -5.25
C THR A 25 2.66 4.15 -5.73
N SER A 26 2.75 4.95 -6.78
CA SER A 26 1.57 5.58 -7.38
C SER A 26 1.51 5.31 -8.87
N SER A 27 0.30 5.24 -9.42
CA SER A 27 0.05 5.11 -10.85
C SER A 27 -1.40 5.47 -11.19
N SER A 28 -1.82 5.17 -12.41
CA SER A 28 -3.21 5.20 -12.87
C SER A 28 -3.66 3.81 -13.31
N GLY A 29 -4.91 3.65 -13.72
CA GLY A 29 -5.52 2.35 -14.05
C GLY A 29 -4.67 1.40 -14.88
N PRO A 30 -4.06 1.81 -16.02
CA PRO A 30 -3.19 0.92 -16.80
C PRO A 30 -1.98 0.41 -16.02
N GLY A 31 -1.34 1.31 -15.24
CA GLY A 31 -0.20 0.93 -14.41
C GLY A 31 -0.59 0.03 -13.23
N ILE A 32 -1.79 0.22 -12.68
CA ILE A 32 -2.35 -0.67 -11.65
C ILE A 32 -2.58 -2.08 -12.23
N ALA A 33 -3.07 -2.18 -13.46
CA ALA A 33 -3.20 -3.48 -14.14
C ALA A 33 -1.85 -4.20 -14.28
N LEU A 34 -0.79 -3.49 -14.64
CA LEU A 34 0.57 -4.04 -14.74
C LEU A 34 1.13 -4.48 -13.37
N LYS A 35 0.69 -3.86 -12.29
CA LYS A 35 1.11 -4.17 -10.91
C LYS A 35 0.38 -5.38 -10.31
N GLY A 36 -0.61 -5.96 -10.99
CA GLY A 36 -1.51 -6.97 -10.43
C GLY A 36 -0.82 -8.18 -9.82
N GLU A 37 0.18 -8.76 -10.50
CA GLU A 37 0.92 -9.91 -9.98
C GLU A 37 1.74 -9.54 -8.74
N ALA A 38 2.44 -8.41 -8.77
CA ALA A 38 3.24 -7.95 -7.63
C ALA A 38 2.39 -7.60 -6.40
N MET A 39 1.14 -7.14 -6.60
CA MET A 39 0.17 -6.99 -5.50
C MET A 39 -0.13 -8.34 -4.84
N GLY A 40 -0.33 -9.39 -5.64
CA GLY A 40 -0.49 -10.75 -5.16
C GLY A 40 0.72 -11.24 -4.35
N LEU A 41 1.93 -10.94 -4.83
CA LEU A 41 3.17 -11.23 -4.10
C LEU A 41 3.22 -10.50 -2.75
N ALA A 42 2.84 -9.21 -2.71
CA ALA A 42 2.84 -8.44 -1.47
C ALA A 42 1.85 -9.01 -0.44
N ILE A 43 0.69 -9.51 -0.90
CA ILE A 43 -0.29 -10.21 -0.04
C ILE A 43 0.29 -11.52 0.47
N MET A 44 0.89 -12.35 -0.38
CA MET A 44 1.46 -13.64 -0.01
C MET A 44 2.64 -13.51 0.96
N THR A 45 3.41 -12.45 0.82
CA THR A 45 4.54 -12.15 1.71
C THR A 45 4.15 -11.29 2.91
N GLU A 46 2.88 -10.86 2.97
CA GLU A 46 2.32 -10.04 4.06
C GLU A 46 3.19 -8.83 4.39
N LEU A 47 3.36 -7.97 3.40
CA LEU A 47 4.20 -6.77 3.51
C LEU A 47 3.34 -5.50 3.49
N PRO A 48 3.62 -4.53 4.37
CA PRO A 48 2.96 -3.23 4.35
C PRO A 48 3.35 -2.47 3.09
N LEU A 49 2.36 -2.06 2.31
CA LEU A 49 2.55 -1.35 1.06
C LEU A 49 1.36 -0.41 0.82
N VAL A 50 1.61 0.80 0.38
CA VAL A 50 0.54 1.71 -0.07
C VAL A 50 0.64 1.92 -1.58
N ILE A 51 -0.48 1.66 -2.27
CA ILE A 51 -0.58 1.76 -3.72
C ILE A 51 -1.62 2.84 -4.04
N VAL A 52 -1.15 3.99 -4.50
CA VAL A 52 -2.04 5.10 -4.89
C VAL A 52 -2.44 4.93 -6.35
N ASN A 53 -3.74 4.80 -6.59
CA ASN A 53 -4.32 4.81 -7.94
C ASN A 53 -5.03 6.14 -8.19
N SER A 54 -4.41 7.01 -8.96
CA SER A 54 -5.04 8.22 -9.46
C SER A 54 -5.78 7.90 -10.76
N GLN A 55 -7.07 7.60 -10.63
CA GLN A 55 -7.92 7.12 -11.71
C GLN A 55 -8.08 8.15 -12.81
N ARG A 56 -8.16 7.69 -14.04
CA ARG A 56 -8.40 8.52 -15.23
C ARG A 56 -9.21 7.75 -16.27
N GLY A 57 -9.71 8.45 -17.27
CA GLY A 57 -10.49 7.84 -18.36
C GLY A 57 -9.74 6.70 -19.04
N GLY A 58 -10.35 5.51 -19.04
CA GLY A 58 -9.87 4.29 -19.67
C GLY A 58 -10.61 3.97 -20.96
N PRO A 59 -10.45 2.73 -21.52
CA PRO A 59 -9.46 1.72 -21.12
C PRO A 59 -8.05 2.00 -21.66
N SER A 60 -7.05 1.23 -21.19
CA SER A 60 -5.63 1.37 -21.53
C SER A 60 -5.11 2.79 -21.22
N THR A 61 -4.29 3.38 -22.07
CA THR A 61 -3.85 4.78 -21.92
C THR A 61 -5.04 5.74 -21.91
N GLY A 62 -6.09 5.42 -22.63
CA GLY A 62 -7.38 6.09 -22.63
C GLY A 62 -7.31 7.59 -22.80
N LEU A 63 -7.91 8.30 -21.87
CA LEU A 63 -7.99 9.76 -21.82
C LEU A 63 -7.22 10.29 -20.61
N PRO A 64 -5.87 10.45 -20.68
CA PRO A 64 -5.01 10.68 -19.51
C PRO A 64 -5.37 11.95 -18.72
N THR A 65 -6.00 12.92 -19.35
CA THR A 65 -6.37 14.21 -18.74
C THR A 65 -7.85 14.28 -18.33
N LYS A 66 -8.59 13.17 -18.49
CA LYS A 66 -10.02 13.12 -18.16
C LYS A 66 -10.23 12.32 -16.88
N THR A 67 -11.01 12.91 -15.98
CA THR A 67 -11.44 12.26 -14.74
C THR A 67 -12.39 11.12 -15.02
N GLU A 68 -12.13 9.98 -14.38
CA GLU A 68 -13.03 8.84 -14.33
C GLU A 68 -12.78 8.08 -13.02
N GLN A 69 -13.80 7.39 -12.51
CA GLN A 69 -13.75 6.60 -11.27
C GLN A 69 -14.23 5.18 -11.56
N SER A 70 -13.58 4.48 -12.50
CA SER A 70 -13.99 3.16 -12.99
C SER A 70 -13.14 1.99 -12.47
N ASP A 71 -12.11 2.27 -11.65
CA ASP A 71 -11.13 1.24 -11.26
C ASP A 71 -11.49 0.49 -9.96
N LEU A 72 -12.64 0.77 -9.34
CA LEU A 72 -13.02 0.14 -8.06
C LEU A 72 -13.06 -1.39 -8.16
N TYR A 73 -13.69 -1.94 -9.21
CA TYR A 73 -13.74 -3.40 -9.37
C TYR A 73 -12.37 -4.01 -9.64
N GLN A 74 -11.51 -3.31 -10.38
CA GLN A 74 -10.11 -3.71 -10.57
C GLN A 74 -9.37 -3.71 -9.22
N ALA A 75 -9.55 -2.67 -8.41
CA ALA A 75 -8.91 -2.55 -7.10
C ALA A 75 -9.37 -3.64 -6.12
N VAL A 76 -10.65 -4.01 -6.13
CA VAL A 76 -11.20 -5.00 -5.21
C VAL A 76 -11.01 -6.43 -5.72
N TYR A 77 -11.24 -6.69 -7.02
CA TYR A 77 -11.34 -8.04 -7.59
C TYR A 77 -10.31 -8.35 -8.68
N GLY A 78 -9.52 -7.37 -9.12
CA GLY A 78 -8.68 -7.48 -10.33
C GLY A 78 -7.37 -8.24 -10.11
N ARG A 79 -7.35 -9.26 -9.29
CA ARG A 79 -6.19 -10.14 -9.06
C ARG A 79 -6.56 -11.60 -9.24
N ASN A 80 -5.56 -12.43 -9.54
CA ASN A 80 -5.75 -13.88 -9.57
C ASN A 80 -5.76 -14.44 -8.13
N GLY A 81 -6.51 -15.51 -7.95
CA GLY A 81 -6.61 -16.22 -6.69
C GLY A 81 -7.41 -15.46 -5.62
N ASP A 82 -7.32 -15.95 -4.40
CA ASP A 82 -7.92 -15.34 -3.21
C ASP A 82 -6.95 -14.30 -2.62
N ALA A 83 -7.13 -13.06 -3.03
CA ALA A 83 -6.21 -11.95 -2.74
C ALA A 83 -6.95 -10.70 -2.25
N PRO A 84 -7.64 -10.77 -1.09
CA PRO A 84 -8.34 -9.61 -0.53
C PRO A 84 -7.34 -8.52 -0.13
N MET A 85 -7.72 -7.27 -0.34
CA MET A 85 -6.89 -6.12 -0.03
C MET A 85 -7.78 -4.92 0.35
N PRO A 86 -7.47 -4.18 1.41
CA PRO A 86 -8.18 -2.95 1.75
C PRO A 86 -8.11 -1.94 0.62
N VAL A 87 -9.24 -1.30 0.33
CA VAL A 87 -9.36 -0.22 -0.65
C VAL A 87 -10.00 0.98 0.03
N ILE A 88 -9.30 2.10 0.03
CA ILE A 88 -9.77 3.38 0.57
C ILE A 88 -9.94 4.35 -0.59
N SER A 89 -10.94 5.20 -0.54
CA SER A 89 -11.17 6.22 -1.56
C SER A 89 -11.28 7.61 -0.94
N ALA A 90 -10.47 8.54 -1.43
CA ALA A 90 -10.56 9.94 -1.05
C ALA A 90 -11.76 10.61 -1.75
N ARG A 91 -12.48 11.46 -1.02
CA ARG A 91 -13.63 12.22 -1.54
C ARG A 91 -13.29 13.66 -1.96
N SER A 92 -12.17 14.18 -1.50
CA SER A 92 -11.69 15.53 -1.84
C SER A 92 -10.17 15.63 -1.73
N PRO A 93 -9.54 16.72 -2.25
CA PRO A 93 -8.10 16.92 -2.08
C PRO A 93 -7.64 16.93 -0.62
N GLY A 94 -8.36 17.60 0.28
CA GLY A 94 -8.04 17.61 1.72
C GLY A 94 -8.23 16.25 2.37
N ASP A 95 -9.29 15.53 2.01
CA ASP A 95 -9.55 14.17 2.51
C ASP A 95 -8.49 13.16 2.05
N ALA A 96 -7.81 13.41 0.92
CA ALA A 96 -6.73 12.55 0.47
C ALA A 96 -5.56 12.49 1.47
N PHE A 97 -5.34 13.55 2.25
CA PHE A 97 -4.35 13.55 3.32
C PHE A 97 -4.73 12.58 4.43
N GLU A 98 -5.98 12.63 4.91
CA GLU A 98 -6.50 11.73 5.94
C GLU A 98 -6.49 10.27 5.47
N CYS A 99 -6.94 10.03 4.23
CA CYS A 99 -6.93 8.71 3.62
C CYS A 99 -5.51 8.15 3.47
N ALA A 100 -4.51 8.99 3.20
CA ALA A 100 -3.11 8.55 3.11
C ALA A 100 -2.58 8.08 4.47
N ILE A 101 -2.88 8.80 5.56
CA ILE A 101 -2.53 8.40 6.94
C ILE A 101 -3.21 7.09 7.28
N GLU A 102 -4.50 6.95 7.00
CA GLU A 102 -5.27 5.74 7.28
C GLU A 102 -4.76 4.54 6.47
N ALA A 103 -4.40 4.74 5.19
CA ALA A 103 -3.81 3.68 4.36
C ALA A 103 -2.49 3.17 4.95
N VAL A 104 -1.63 4.08 5.41
CA VAL A 104 -0.37 3.72 6.09
C VAL A 104 -0.64 2.98 7.39
N ARG A 105 -1.58 3.49 8.21
CA ARG A 105 -1.97 2.86 9.47
C ARG A 105 -2.41 1.42 9.26
N ILE A 106 -3.34 1.19 8.34
CA ILE A 106 -3.83 -0.15 8.03
C ILE A 106 -2.69 -1.04 7.50
N ALA A 107 -1.89 -0.54 6.55
CA ALA A 107 -0.81 -1.32 5.97
C ALA A 107 0.17 -1.83 7.03
N VAL A 108 0.61 -0.96 7.93
CA VAL A 108 1.58 -1.30 8.99
C VAL A 108 0.94 -2.13 10.10
N GLN A 109 -0.27 -1.76 10.53
CA GLN A 109 -0.95 -2.45 11.63
C GLN A 109 -1.29 -3.90 11.28
N TYR A 110 -1.66 -4.18 10.03
CA TYR A 110 -2.10 -5.51 9.60
C TYR A 110 -1.12 -6.21 8.66
N MET A 111 0.04 -5.62 8.37
CA MET A 111 1.06 -6.20 7.48
C MET A 111 0.47 -6.59 6.12
N THR A 112 -0.21 -5.64 5.47
CA THR A 112 -0.93 -5.89 4.23
C THR A 112 -0.77 -4.72 3.25
N PRO A 113 -0.78 -4.96 1.93
CA PRO A 113 -0.90 -3.87 0.99
C PRO A 113 -2.28 -3.22 1.05
N VAL A 114 -2.34 -1.91 0.79
CA VAL A 114 -3.56 -1.11 0.76
C VAL A 114 -3.61 -0.30 -0.53
N ILE A 115 -4.75 -0.27 -1.20
CA ILE A 115 -4.98 0.64 -2.33
C ILE A 115 -5.68 1.91 -1.83
N LEU A 116 -5.11 3.06 -2.20
CA LEU A 116 -5.74 4.37 -2.07
C LEU A 116 -6.21 4.85 -3.44
N LEU A 117 -7.51 4.93 -3.63
CA LEU A 117 -8.12 5.48 -4.83
C LEU A 117 -8.24 7.00 -4.72
N THR A 118 -7.67 7.69 -5.67
CA THR A 118 -7.96 9.08 -6.01
C THR A 118 -8.38 9.13 -7.47
N ASP A 119 -8.56 10.32 -8.03
CA ASP A 119 -8.82 10.50 -9.45
C ASP A 119 -8.19 11.79 -9.98
N GLY A 120 -8.29 12.01 -11.29
CA GLY A 120 -7.72 13.17 -11.94
C GLY A 120 -8.30 14.50 -11.46
N TYR A 121 -9.52 14.53 -10.94
CA TYR A 121 -10.08 15.73 -10.31
C TYR A 121 -9.42 15.98 -8.95
N ILE A 122 -9.43 15.00 -8.05
CA ILE A 122 -8.83 15.12 -6.70
C ILE A 122 -7.35 15.50 -6.81
N ALA A 123 -6.62 14.90 -7.76
CA ALA A 123 -5.19 15.16 -7.95
C ALA A 123 -4.86 16.56 -8.49
N ASN A 124 -5.80 17.23 -9.17
CA ASN A 124 -5.58 18.52 -9.81
C ASN A 124 -6.46 19.65 -9.26
N ALA A 125 -7.47 19.33 -8.46
CA ALA A 125 -8.35 20.32 -7.86
C ALA A 125 -7.66 21.07 -6.72
N ALA A 126 -8.23 22.21 -6.38
CA ALA A 126 -7.85 22.99 -5.20
C ALA A 126 -9.09 23.23 -4.34
N GLU A 127 -8.92 23.23 -3.04
CA GLU A 127 -9.95 23.60 -2.07
C GLU A 127 -9.32 24.38 -0.91
N PRO A 128 -10.07 25.23 -0.19
CA PRO A 128 -9.62 25.77 1.08
C PRO A 128 -9.34 24.62 2.06
N TRP A 129 -8.13 24.57 2.57
CA TRP A 129 -7.72 23.51 3.48
C TRP A 129 -6.88 24.09 4.62
N ALA A 130 -7.29 23.84 5.86
CA ALA A 130 -6.49 24.18 7.02
C ALA A 130 -5.41 23.12 7.20
N VAL A 131 -4.15 23.51 7.20
CA VAL A 131 -3.04 22.57 7.47
C VAL A 131 -3.27 21.95 8.86
N PRO A 132 -3.40 20.63 8.96
CA PRO A 132 -3.70 20.00 10.23
C PRO A 132 -2.51 20.07 11.19
N ASP A 133 -2.80 20.15 12.48
CA ASP A 133 -1.79 20.00 13.52
C ASP A 133 -1.46 18.51 13.67
N LEU A 134 -0.29 18.10 13.19
CA LEU A 134 0.16 16.70 13.24
C LEU A 134 0.31 16.16 14.66
N THR A 135 0.42 17.03 15.68
CA THR A 135 0.50 16.59 17.09
C THR A 135 -0.82 16.04 17.62
N THR A 136 -1.94 16.31 16.92
CA THR A 136 -3.27 15.78 17.28
C THR A 136 -3.54 14.40 16.72
N TYR A 137 -2.70 13.90 15.81
CA TYR A 137 -2.86 12.55 15.26
C TYR A 137 -2.33 11.51 16.21
N GLU A 138 -3.10 10.45 16.41
CA GLU A 138 -2.64 9.32 17.19
C GLU A 138 -1.50 8.60 16.45
N ALA A 139 -0.37 8.45 17.15
CA ALA A 139 0.74 7.68 16.62
C ALA A 139 0.40 6.18 16.63
N PHE A 140 0.69 5.50 15.56
CA PHE A 140 0.60 4.04 15.52
C PHE A 140 2.00 3.43 15.58
N PRO A 141 2.20 2.36 16.39
CA PRO A 141 3.51 1.78 16.55
C PRO A 141 3.97 1.05 15.30
N VAL A 142 5.24 1.21 14.97
CA VAL A 142 5.96 0.39 13.99
C VAL A 142 6.96 -0.46 14.75
N GLU A 143 6.66 -1.73 14.90
CA GLU A 143 7.45 -2.65 15.70
C GLU A 143 8.15 -3.68 14.82
N PHE A 144 9.43 -3.89 15.10
CA PHE A 144 10.21 -4.95 14.46
C PHE A 144 10.58 -6.00 15.51
N LEU A 145 10.41 -7.25 15.15
CA LEU A 145 10.97 -8.34 15.95
C LEU A 145 12.50 -8.34 15.81
N THR A 146 13.21 -8.23 16.92
CA THR A 146 14.68 -8.10 16.98
C THR A 146 15.37 -9.28 17.62
N GLU A 147 14.62 -10.13 18.34
CA GLU A 147 15.14 -11.28 19.07
C GLU A 147 14.31 -12.53 18.77
N VAL A 148 14.90 -13.69 18.91
CA VAL A 148 14.20 -14.96 18.73
C VAL A 148 13.20 -15.14 19.87
N PRO A 149 11.88 -15.30 19.59
CA PRO A 149 10.88 -15.51 20.62
C PRO A 149 11.09 -16.84 21.37
N GLU A 150 10.54 -16.91 22.58
CA GLU A 150 10.40 -18.18 23.29
C GLU A 150 9.58 -19.16 22.44
N GLY A 151 10.11 -20.35 22.19
CA GLY A 151 9.50 -21.33 21.27
C GLY A 151 9.94 -21.22 19.80
N GLY A 152 10.86 -20.32 19.48
CA GLY A 152 11.47 -20.17 18.15
C GLY A 152 10.75 -19.19 17.23
N PHE A 153 11.42 -18.82 16.16
CA PHE A 153 10.88 -17.88 15.17
C PHE A 153 10.05 -18.59 14.10
N LYS A 154 8.85 -18.07 13.88
CA LYS A 154 7.95 -18.49 12.80
C LYS A 154 7.66 -17.29 11.92
N PRO A 155 8.17 -17.21 10.67
CA PRO A 155 8.01 -16.04 9.79
C PRO A 155 6.57 -15.61 9.56
N TYR A 156 5.63 -16.55 9.56
CA TYR A 156 4.18 -16.31 9.41
C TYR A 156 3.40 -16.66 10.69
N GLY A 157 4.07 -16.61 11.87
CA GLY A 157 3.39 -16.70 13.15
C GLY A 157 2.37 -15.58 13.29
N ARG A 158 1.22 -15.85 13.90
CA ARG A 158 0.14 -14.87 14.06
C ARG A 158 0.12 -14.32 15.48
N ASP A 159 -0.01 -13.00 15.59
CA ASP A 159 -0.35 -12.33 16.85
C ASP A 159 -1.88 -12.26 17.05
N GLU A 160 -2.32 -11.51 18.04
CA GLU A 160 -3.73 -11.28 18.35
C GLU A 160 -4.50 -10.56 17.21
N ASN A 161 -3.80 -9.79 16.39
CA ASN A 161 -4.34 -9.10 15.21
C ASN A 161 -4.23 -9.95 13.94
N LEU A 162 -3.84 -11.21 14.06
CA LEU A 162 -3.63 -12.15 12.95
C LEU A 162 -2.56 -11.70 11.95
N LYS A 163 -1.67 -10.76 12.31
CA LYS A 163 -0.54 -10.32 11.50
C LYS A 163 0.71 -11.12 11.83
N ARG A 164 1.63 -11.20 10.88
CA ARG A 164 2.97 -11.76 11.10
C ARG A 164 3.91 -10.73 11.74
N PRO A 165 4.98 -11.17 12.42
CA PRO A 165 6.00 -10.25 12.89
C PRO A 165 6.75 -9.61 11.71
N TRP A 166 7.03 -8.32 11.81
CA TRP A 166 7.89 -7.64 10.85
C TRP A 166 9.36 -7.78 11.28
N VAL A 167 10.17 -8.34 10.41
CA VAL A 167 11.59 -8.62 10.67
C VAL A 167 12.43 -7.98 9.57
N LYS A 168 13.50 -7.29 9.96
CA LYS A 168 14.46 -6.77 8.99
C LYS A 168 15.42 -7.89 8.55
N PRO A 169 15.70 -8.03 7.23
CA PRO A 169 16.69 -8.98 6.75
C PRO A 169 18.04 -8.80 7.42
N GLY A 170 18.68 -9.91 7.80
CA GLY A 170 19.97 -9.90 8.49
C GLY A 170 19.88 -9.89 10.01
N THR A 171 18.68 -9.82 10.61
CA THR A 171 18.52 -9.95 12.06
C THR A 171 18.95 -11.37 12.49
N PRO A 172 19.92 -11.51 13.40
CA PRO A 172 20.43 -12.83 13.82
C PRO A 172 19.33 -13.75 14.36
N GLY A 173 19.32 -15.00 13.90
CA GLY A 173 18.35 -16.02 14.33
C GLY A 173 16.95 -15.89 13.75
N LEU A 174 16.64 -14.81 13.00
CA LEU A 174 15.31 -14.55 12.44
C LEU A 174 15.35 -14.70 10.90
N LEU A 175 15.69 -15.92 10.45
CA LEU A 175 15.74 -16.22 9.00
C LEU A 175 14.33 -16.36 8.44
N HIS A 176 14.04 -15.59 7.40
CA HIS A 176 12.83 -15.64 6.60
C HIS A 176 13.11 -16.32 5.26
N ARG A 177 12.37 -17.38 4.95
CA ARG A 177 12.46 -18.12 3.69
C ARG A 177 11.12 -18.09 2.97
#